data_c09a9bd8d30ac57f84aa085ae8a16bf4
#
_entry.id   c09a9bd8d30ac57f84aa085ae8a16bf4
#
_cell.length_a   1.000
_cell.length_b   1.000
_cell.length_c   1.000
_cell.angle_alpha   90.00
_cell.angle_beta   90.00
_cell.angle_gamma   90.00
#
_symmetry.space_group_name_H-M   'P 1'
#
loop_
_entity.id
_entity.type
_entity.pdbx_description
1 polymer ?
#
loop_
_entity_poly.entity_id
_entity_poly.type
_entity_poly.pdbx_seq_one_letter_code
_entity_poly.pdbx_strand_id
1 'polypeptide(L)'
;KEGSRELDWPARHRVALGVAAGLEYLHMSHTPRIVHRDLKPANVLLDDDMEARIADFGLAKSIPDADTHMTSSNVAGTLGYIAPEYHQTMKFTDKCDIYSFGILLAVLVMGKLPSDEFFQRTSEMSLVKWMRNVITSEDPKQAIDSKLLGNGYEEQMLLVLKIACFCTMDNPKERPNSKDARLMLAQINH
;
A
#
# COMPACT_ATOMS: atom_id res chain seq x y z
N LYS A 1 -25.29 15.54 6.13
CA LYS A 1 -23.95 14.90 5.98
C LYS A 1 -24.09 13.50 6.49
N GLU A 2 -24.35 12.56 5.61
CA GLU A 2 -24.28 11.16 5.96
C GLU A 2 -22.83 10.86 6.34
N GLY A 3 -22.63 10.44 7.58
CA GLY A 3 -21.33 10.05 8.08
C GLY A 3 -20.77 8.95 7.20
N SER A 4 -19.53 9.11 6.75
CA SER A 4 -18.80 8.07 6.06
C SER A 4 -18.84 6.82 6.93
N ARG A 5 -19.43 5.72 6.43
CA ARG A 5 -19.37 4.43 7.10
C ARG A 5 -17.92 3.99 7.17
N GLU A 6 -17.42 3.84 8.39
CA GLU A 6 -16.10 3.27 8.56
C GLU A 6 -16.13 1.80 8.15
N LEU A 7 -15.11 1.40 7.39
CA LEU A 7 -14.98 0.04 6.92
C LEU A 7 -14.55 -0.87 8.07
N ASP A 8 -15.23 -2.00 8.23
CA ASP A 8 -14.77 -3.07 9.10
C ASP A 8 -13.57 -3.81 8.47
N TRP A 9 -13.01 -4.77 9.18
CA TRP A 9 -11.82 -5.46 8.66
C TRP A 9 -12.09 -6.29 7.39
N PRO A 10 -13.16 -7.10 7.31
CA PRO A 10 -13.42 -7.83 6.06
C PRO A 10 -13.54 -6.90 4.84
N ALA A 11 -14.15 -5.73 5.00
CA ALA A 11 -14.25 -4.74 3.93
C ALA A 11 -12.88 -4.18 3.56
N ARG A 12 -12.03 -3.85 4.55
CA ARG A 12 -10.67 -3.36 4.31
C ARG A 12 -9.81 -4.40 3.62
N HIS A 13 -9.94 -5.66 3.97
CA HIS A 13 -9.23 -6.75 3.31
C HIS A 13 -9.66 -6.90 1.85
N ARG A 14 -10.95 -6.77 1.57
CA ARG A 14 -11.45 -6.75 0.18
C ARG A 14 -10.89 -5.58 -0.62
N VAL A 15 -10.77 -4.42 -0.01
CA VAL A 15 -10.12 -3.25 -0.63
C VAL A 15 -8.67 -3.59 -0.99
N ALA A 16 -7.92 -4.16 -0.07
CA ALA A 16 -6.53 -4.56 -0.30
C ALA A 16 -6.43 -5.54 -1.49
N LEU A 17 -7.29 -6.55 -1.53
CA LEU A 17 -7.33 -7.54 -2.61
C LEU A 17 -7.66 -6.89 -3.97
N GLY A 18 -8.64 -5.99 -4.00
CA GLY A 18 -9.04 -5.31 -5.23
C GLY A 18 -7.93 -4.41 -5.78
N VAL A 19 -7.23 -3.69 -4.91
CA VAL A 19 -6.09 -2.86 -5.31
C VAL A 19 -4.95 -3.73 -5.83
N ALA A 20 -4.64 -4.82 -5.14
CA ALA A 20 -3.59 -5.76 -5.57
C ALA A 20 -3.90 -6.35 -6.95
N ALA A 21 -5.16 -6.73 -7.19
CA ALA A 21 -5.61 -7.24 -8.50
C ALA A 21 -5.48 -6.17 -9.60
N GLY A 22 -5.82 -4.93 -9.28
CA GLY A 22 -5.66 -3.81 -10.21
C GLY A 22 -4.21 -3.55 -10.58
N LEU A 23 -3.30 -3.59 -9.59
CA LEU A 23 -1.86 -3.46 -9.84
C LEU A 23 -1.32 -4.63 -10.67
N GLU A 24 -1.75 -5.85 -10.39
CA GLU A 24 -1.35 -7.02 -11.18
C GLU A 24 -1.74 -6.85 -12.65
N TYR A 25 -2.93 -6.36 -12.90
CA TYR A 25 -3.37 -6.07 -14.27
C TYR A 25 -2.46 -5.04 -14.94
N LEU A 26 -2.19 -3.91 -14.28
CA LEU A 26 -1.37 -2.83 -14.83
C LEU A 26 0.08 -3.27 -15.07
N HIS A 27 0.65 -4.02 -14.12
CA HIS A 27 2.05 -4.41 -14.15
C HIS A 27 2.33 -5.64 -15.00
N MET A 28 1.39 -6.58 -15.08
CA MET A 28 1.66 -7.91 -15.63
C MET A 28 0.76 -8.30 -16.79
N SER A 29 -0.47 -7.81 -16.85
CA SER A 29 -1.43 -8.21 -17.89
C SER A 29 -1.56 -7.19 -19.00
N HIS A 30 -1.35 -5.91 -18.70
CA HIS A 30 -1.42 -4.85 -19.70
C HIS A 30 -0.09 -4.76 -20.47
N THR A 31 -0.16 -4.65 -21.79
CA THR A 31 0.99 -4.45 -22.66
C THR A 31 0.84 -3.14 -23.43
N PRO A 32 1.77 -2.18 -23.29
CA PRO A 32 2.94 -2.19 -22.41
C PRO A 32 2.57 -2.07 -20.92
N ARG A 33 3.54 -2.41 -20.06
CA ARG A 33 3.37 -2.28 -18.61
C ARG A 33 3.02 -0.84 -18.23
N ILE A 34 2.05 -0.69 -17.33
CA ILE A 34 1.67 0.62 -16.80
C ILE A 34 2.07 0.70 -15.33
N VAL A 35 2.69 1.83 -14.95
CA VAL A 35 2.90 2.20 -13.54
C VAL A 35 1.96 3.34 -13.19
N HIS A 36 1.34 3.26 -12.01
CA HIS A 36 0.31 4.22 -11.59
C HIS A 36 0.92 5.54 -11.12
N ARG A 37 1.93 5.48 -10.27
CA ARG A 37 2.73 6.59 -9.75
C ARG A 37 2.08 7.45 -8.66
N ASP A 38 0.81 7.24 -8.35
CA ASP A 38 0.12 8.01 -7.28
C ASP A 38 -0.89 7.15 -6.53
N LEU A 39 -0.49 5.93 -6.16
CA LEU A 39 -1.35 5.03 -5.41
C LEU A 39 -1.45 5.49 -3.95
N LYS A 40 -2.67 5.78 -3.53
CA LYS A 40 -3.02 6.23 -2.17
C LYS A 40 -4.51 6.02 -1.93
N PRO A 41 -5.00 6.10 -0.67
CA PRO A 41 -6.43 5.86 -0.39
C PRO A 41 -7.38 6.73 -1.20
N ALA A 42 -7.05 8.01 -1.44
CA ALA A 42 -7.91 8.91 -2.21
C ALA A 42 -8.13 8.45 -3.66
N ASN A 43 -7.23 7.61 -4.18
CA ASN A 43 -7.30 7.07 -5.55
C ASN A 43 -7.84 5.65 -5.60
N VAL A 44 -8.48 5.20 -4.52
CA VAL A 44 -9.18 3.91 -4.46
C VAL A 44 -10.67 4.19 -4.32
N LEU A 45 -11.45 3.76 -5.28
CA LEU A 45 -12.89 3.92 -5.28
C LEU A 45 -13.56 2.58 -4.99
N LEU A 46 -14.67 2.63 -4.25
CA LEU A 46 -15.51 1.47 -4.02
C LEU A 46 -16.73 1.58 -4.93
N ASP A 47 -17.04 0.49 -5.63
CA ASP A 47 -18.27 0.41 -6.41
C ASP A 47 -19.46 0.00 -5.51
N ASP A 48 -20.65 -0.16 -6.10
CA ASP A 48 -21.86 -0.49 -5.36
C ASP A 48 -21.79 -1.86 -4.68
N ASP A 49 -20.94 -2.75 -5.19
CA ASP A 49 -20.70 -4.09 -4.62
C ASP A 49 -19.56 -4.08 -3.60
N MET A 50 -19.06 -2.89 -3.24
CA MET A 50 -17.91 -2.71 -2.32
C MET A 50 -16.62 -3.31 -2.87
N GLU A 51 -16.50 -3.45 -4.19
CA GLU A 51 -15.25 -3.83 -4.85
C GLU A 51 -14.38 -2.60 -5.08
N ALA A 52 -13.09 -2.74 -4.78
CA ALA A 52 -12.14 -1.64 -4.93
C ALA A 52 -11.66 -1.51 -6.37
N ARG A 53 -11.59 -0.28 -6.84
CA ARG A 53 -11.06 0.09 -8.16
C ARG A 53 -9.99 1.16 -7.98
N ILE A 54 -8.87 0.99 -8.65
CA ILE A 54 -7.84 2.04 -8.72
C ILE A 54 -8.34 3.13 -9.66
N ALA A 55 -8.20 4.38 -9.25
CA ALA A 55 -8.64 5.54 -10.00
C ALA A 55 -7.53 6.56 -10.14
N ASP A 56 -7.82 7.66 -10.82
CA ASP A 56 -6.93 8.80 -11.05
C ASP A 56 -5.60 8.39 -11.70
N PHE A 57 -5.65 8.16 -13.01
CA PHE A 57 -4.49 7.80 -13.82
C PHE A 57 -3.72 9.03 -14.34
N GLY A 58 -3.92 10.22 -13.72
CA GLY A 58 -3.29 11.46 -14.16
C GLY A 58 -1.77 11.43 -14.18
N LEU A 59 -1.13 10.63 -13.32
CA LEU A 59 0.33 10.45 -13.30
C LEU A 59 0.76 9.10 -13.92
N ALA A 60 -0.18 8.26 -14.36
CA ALA A 60 0.14 6.95 -14.89
C ALA A 60 0.94 7.04 -16.19
N LYS A 61 1.91 6.14 -16.33
CA LYS A 61 2.78 6.07 -17.50
C LYS A 61 3.00 4.63 -17.93
N SER A 62 3.11 4.42 -19.25
CA SER A 62 3.52 3.14 -19.80
C SER A 62 5.04 3.04 -19.84
N ILE A 63 5.54 1.84 -19.53
CA ILE A 63 6.96 1.51 -19.67
C ILE A 63 7.09 0.65 -20.92
N PRO A 64 7.86 1.08 -21.96
CA PRO A 64 8.11 0.26 -23.14
C PRO A 64 8.71 -1.10 -22.78
N ASP A 65 8.40 -2.14 -23.56
CA ASP A 65 8.80 -3.52 -23.29
C ASP A 65 10.31 -3.70 -23.10
N ALA A 66 11.12 -2.87 -23.78
CA ALA A 66 12.57 -2.92 -23.66
C ALA A 66 13.11 -2.25 -22.39
N ASP A 67 12.27 -1.50 -21.67
CA ASP A 67 12.67 -0.73 -20.50
C ASP A 67 12.12 -1.36 -19.22
N THR A 68 12.83 -1.13 -18.12
CA THR A 68 12.43 -1.57 -16.78
C THR A 68 11.91 -0.42 -15.92
N HIS A 69 12.07 0.81 -16.38
CA HIS A 69 11.71 2.01 -15.64
C HIS A 69 11.39 3.17 -16.59
N MET A 70 10.78 4.19 -16.06
CA MET A 70 10.66 5.50 -16.68
C MET A 70 11.46 6.53 -15.88
N THR A 71 12.06 7.50 -16.58
CA THR A 71 12.77 8.61 -15.94
C THR A 71 11.86 9.83 -15.88
N SER A 72 11.90 10.53 -14.75
CA SER A 72 11.11 11.73 -14.52
C SER A 72 12.04 12.93 -14.25
N SER A 73 11.67 14.11 -14.73
CA SER A 73 12.42 15.34 -14.40
C SER A 73 12.16 15.82 -12.99
N ASN A 74 11.00 15.49 -12.42
CA ASN A 74 10.60 15.84 -11.06
C ASN A 74 10.02 14.63 -10.36
N VAL A 75 10.14 14.58 -9.02
CA VAL A 75 9.48 13.56 -8.22
C VAL A 75 7.97 13.78 -8.31
N ALA A 76 7.24 12.78 -8.80
CA ALA A 76 5.80 12.78 -8.89
C ALA A 76 5.22 11.85 -7.83
N GLY A 77 3.99 12.13 -7.38
CA GLY A 77 3.27 11.34 -6.40
C GLY A 77 3.00 12.12 -5.11
N THR A 78 2.51 11.42 -4.11
CA THR A 78 2.09 12.00 -2.84
C THR A 78 3.11 11.68 -1.75
N LEU A 79 3.54 12.72 -1.00
CA LEU A 79 4.49 12.56 0.09
C LEU A 79 4.01 11.50 1.09
N GLY A 80 4.92 10.63 1.51
CA GLY A 80 4.64 9.51 2.40
C GLY A 80 4.35 8.19 1.67
N TYR A 81 4.02 8.25 0.37
CA TYR A 81 3.75 7.06 -0.46
C TYR A 81 4.85 6.80 -1.48
N ILE A 82 5.82 7.70 -1.58
CA ILE A 82 6.87 7.65 -2.61
C ILE A 82 8.01 6.75 -2.14
N ALA A 83 8.41 5.79 -2.98
CA ALA A 83 9.52 4.91 -2.70
C ALA A 83 10.83 5.69 -2.54
N PRO A 84 11.69 5.33 -1.55
CA PRO A 84 12.92 6.10 -1.26
C PRO A 84 13.89 6.13 -2.43
N GLU A 85 14.06 5.03 -3.17
CA GLU A 85 14.97 4.99 -4.32
C GLU A 85 14.54 5.91 -5.45
N TYR A 86 13.23 6.19 -5.56
CA TYR A 86 12.73 7.10 -6.59
C TYR A 86 13.22 8.54 -6.35
N HIS A 87 13.28 8.98 -5.10
CA HIS A 87 13.85 10.30 -4.77
C HIS A 87 15.31 10.43 -5.20
N GLN A 88 16.06 9.34 -5.16
CA GLN A 88 17.50 9.34 -5.43
C GLN A 88 17.81 9.22 -6.92
N THR A 89 17.07 8.38 -7.63
CA THR A 89 17.40 8.01 -9.02
C THR A 89 16.51 8.66 -10.05
N MET A 90 15.35 9.17 -9.65
CA MET A 90 14.28 9.66 -10.54
C MET A 90 13.79 8.58 -11.53
N LYS A 91 14.06 7.32 -11.23
CA LYS A 91 13.62 6.16 -12.02
C LYS A 91 12.45 5.47 -11.35
N PHE A 92 11.31 5.51 -11.99
CA PHE A 92 10.10 4.86 -11.49
C PHE A 92 9.94 3.47 -12.10
N THR A 93 9.73 2.48 -11.24
CA THR A 93 9.50 1.09 -11.65
C THR A 93 8.17 0.60 -11.06
N ASP A 94 7.74 -0.60 -11.47
CA ASP A 94 6.61 -1.28 -10.82
C ASP A 94 6.83 -1.45 -9.31
N LYS A 95 8.06 -1.64 -8.87
CA LYS A 95 8.40 -1.77 -7.44
C LYS A 95 8.15 -0.49 -6.64
N CYS A 96 8.15 0.65 -7.29
CA CYS A 96 7.77 1.91 -6.65
C CYS A 96 6.26 1.93 -6.33
N ASP A 97 5.42 1.42 -7.24
CA ASP A 97 3.99 1.23 -6.98
C ASP A 97 3.76 0.23 -5.83
N ILE A 98 4.57 -0.83 -5.75
CA ILE A 98 4.47 -1.80 -4.66
C ILE A 98 4.78 -1.15 -3.32
N TYR A 99 5.78 -0.26 -3.26
CA TYR A 99 6.05 0.50 -2.04
C TYR A 99 4.82 1.31 -1.61
N SER A 100 4.24 2.07 -2.53
CA SER A 100 3.01 2.84 -2.26
C SER A 100 1.86 1.94 -1.80
N PHE A 101 1.73 0.76 -2.41
CA PHE A 101 0.75 -0.25 -2.01
C PHE A 101 0.99 -0.72 -0.57
N GLY A 102 2.25 -0.93 -0.18
CA GLY A 102 2.60 -1.28 1.19
C GLY A 102 2.18 -0.22 2.21
N ILE A 103 2.36 1.05 1.88
CA ILE A 103 1.87 2.16 2.72
C ILE A 103 0.34 2.11 2.82
N LEU A 104 -0.35 1.85 1.70
CA LEU A 104 -1.81 1.71 1.69
C LEU A 104 -2.28 0.58 2.61
N LEU A 105 -1.62 -0.57 2.57
CA LEU A 105 -1.92 -1.69 3.47
C LEU A 105 -1.77 -1.29 4.94
N ALA A 106 -0.69 -0.58 5.27
CA ALA A 106 -0.46 -0.08 6.62
C ALA A 106 -1.57 0.87 7.07
N VAL A 107 -2.01 1.77 6.19
CA VAL A 107 -3.13 2.68 6.46
C VAL A 107 -4.42 1.90 6.75
N LEU A 108 -4.69 0.84 6.00
CA LEU A 108 -5.88 0.01 6.21
C LEU A 108 -5.86 -0.67 7.59
N VAL A 109 -4.71 -1.12 8.05
CA VAL A 109 -4.56 -1.76 9.36
C VAL A 109 -4.59 -0.74 10.50
N MET A 110 -3.86 0.36 10.36
CA MET A 110 -3.63 1.32 11.44
C MET A 110 -4.73 2.38 11.56
N GLY A 111 -5.44 2.67 10.47
CA GLY A 111 -6.41 3.76 10.43
C GLY A 111 -5.76 5.14 10.49
N LYS A 112 -4.48 5.26 10.18
CA LYS A 112 -3.73 6.51 10.20
C LYS A 112 -3.00 6.69 8.88
N LEU A 113 -3.05 7.92 8.33
CA LEU A 113 -2.28 8.28 7.15
C LEU A 113 -0.80 8.50 7.52
N PRO A 114 0.14 8.38 6.55
CA PRO A 114 1.57 8.63 6.84
C PRO A 114 1.85 10.03 7.37
N SER A 115 0.99 11.00 7.05
CA SER A 115 1.09 12.39 7.52
C SER A 115 0.55 12.61 8.93
N ASP A 116 -0.03 11.59 9.56
CA ASP A 116 -0.61 11.73 10.89
C ASP A 116 0.45 12.16 11.91
N GLU A 117 0.09 13.12 12.78
CA GLU A 117 0.98 13.63 13.83
C GLU A 117 1.50 12.52 14.75
N PHE A 118 0.77 11.42 14.88
CA PHE A 118 1.20 10.28 15.68
C PHE A 118 2.63 9.86 15.34
N PHE A 119 2.94 9.72 14.04
CA PHE A 119 4.27 9.28 13.61
C PHE A 119 5.35 10.33 13.88
N GLN A 120 5.00 11.61 13.80
CA GLN A 120 5.93 12.70 14.09
C GLN A 120 6.35 12.75 15.56
N ARG A 121 5.51 12.22 16.45
CA ARG A 121 5.75 12.17 17.90
C ARG A 121 6.50 10.92 18.33
N THR A 122 6.64 9.93 17.45
CA THR A 122 7.43 8.72 17.73
C THR A 122 8.91 8.97 17.49
N SER A 123 9.76 8.19 18.12
CA SER A 123 11.21 8.26 17.89
C SER A 123 11.61 7.90 16.46
N GLU A 124 10.82 7.07 15.81
CA GLU A 124 11.04 6.64 14.41
C GLU A 124 10.71 7.76 13.40
N MET A 125 9.79 8.65 13.74
CA MET A 125 9.35 9.80 12.94
C MET A 125 8.82 9.43 11.54
N SER A 126 8.50 8.15 11.30
CA SER A 126 7.89 7.72 10.04
C SER A 126 7.02 6.49 10.26
N LEU A 127 5.97 6.35 9.41
CA LEU A 127 5.09 5.19 9.44
C LEU A 127 5.86 3.90 9.22
N VAL A 128 6.75 3.84 8.23
CA VAL A 128 7.46 2.62 7.86
C VAL A 128 8.40 2.16 8.98
N LYS A 129 9.18 3.06 9.55
CA LYS A 129 10.10 2.72 10.64
C LYS A 129 9.34 2.30 11.88
N TRP A 130 8.28 3.02 12.22
CA TRP A 130 7.45 2.69 13.37
C TRP A 130 6.80 1.32 13.19
N MET A 131 6.21 1.06 12.02
CA MET A 131 5.59 -0.21 11.68
C MET A 131 6.57 -1.39 11.87
N ARG A 132 7.77 -1.27 11.35
CA ARG A 132 8.81 -2.32 11.46
C ARG A 132 9.18 -2.62 12.90
N ASN A 133 9.29 -1.59 13.72
CA ASN A 133 9.65 -1.77 15.13
C ASN A 133 8.50 -2.40 15.91
N VAL A 134 7.26 -1.98 15.65
CA VAL A 134 6.09 -2.46 16.37
C VAL A 134 5.78 -3.91 16.04
N ILE A 135 5.91 -4.32 14.77
CA ILE A 135 5.56 -5.68 14.34
C ILE A 135 6.42 -6.74 15.03
N THR A 136 7.62 -6.38 15.44
CA THR A 136 8.56 -7.28 16.16
C THR A 136 8.61 -6.99 17.65
N SER A 137 7.80 -6.06 18.16
CA SER A 137 7.75 -5.72 19.59
C SER A 137 6.94 -6.75 20.39
N GLU A 138 6.92 -6.58 21.70
CA GLU A 138 6.12 -7.43 22.60
C GLU A 138 4.61 -7.20 22.42
N ASP A 139 4.21 -6.03 21.94
CA ASP A 139 2.80 -5.69 21.73
C ASP A 139 2.57 -5.14 20.31
N PRO A 140 2.58 -6.01 19.28
CA PRO A 140 2.33 -5.57 17.91
C PRO A 140 0.89 -5.11 17.68
N LYS A 141 -0.05 -5.51 18.52
CA LYS A 141 -1.46 -5.10 18.38
C LYS A 141 -1.68 -3.60 18.57
N GLN A 142 -0.73 -2.89 19.16
CA GLN A 142 -0.80 -1.43 19.26
C GLN A 142 -0.81 -0.74 17.88
N ALA A 143 -0.40 -1.45 16.83
CA ALA A 143 -0.45 -0.93 15.46
C ALA A 143 -1.86 -0.94 14.86
N ILE A 144 -2.77 -1.71 15.43
CA ILE A 144 -4.11 -1.89 14.89
C ILE A 144 -4.97 -0.65 15.19
N ASP A 145 -5.77 -0.24 14.19
CA ASP A 145 -6.79 0.79 14.36
C ASP A 145 -7.61 0.50 15.63
N SER A 146 -7.64 1.46 16.56
CA SER A 146 -8.33 1.29 17.83
C SER A 146 -9.81 0.92 17.69
N LYS A 147 -10.42 1.33 16.57
CA LYS A 147 -11.82 1.02 16.27
C LYS A 147 -12.04 -0.44 15.87
N LEU A 148 -10.99 -1.14 15.52
CA LEU A 148 -11.03 -2.55 15.09
C LEU A 148 -10.50 -3.49 16.18
N LEU A 149 -9.96 -2.99 17.27
CA LEU A 149 -9.50 -3.85 18.37
C LEU A 149 -10.68 -4.64 18.95
N GLY A 150 -10.42 -5.92 19.26
CA GLY A 150 -11.45 -6.80 19.83
C GLY A 150 -12.43 -7.39 18.81
N ASN A 151 -12.18 -7.20 17.52
CA ASN A 151 -13.06 -7.72 16.46
C ASN A 151 -12.83 -9.20 16.12
N GLY A 152 -11.79 -9.81 16.68
CA GLY A 152 -11.44 -11.21 16.39
C GLY A 152 -10.54 -11.40 15.17
N TYR A 153 -10.11 -10.33 14.50
CA TYR A 153 -9.29 -10.39 13.29
C TYR A 153 -7.86 -9.89 13.49
N GLU A 154 -7.44 -9.67 14.73
CA GLU A 154 -6.15 -9.03 15.04
C GLU A 154 -4.98 -9.78 14.39
N GLU A 155 -4.96 -11.12 14.44
CA GLU A 155 -3.89 -11.89 13.83
C GLU A 155 -3.83 -11.71 12.31
N GLN A 156 -5.00 -11.65 11.67
CA GLN A 156 -5.07 -11.40 10.23
C GLN A 156 -4.57 -10.01 9.87
N MET A 157 -4.94 -9.01 10.66
CA MET A 157 -4.47 -7.63 10.47
C MET A 157 -2.96 -7.54 10.63
N LEU A 158 -2.38 -8.27 11.58
CA LEU A 158 -0.94 -8.32 11.76
C LEU A 158 -0.23 -9.03 10.60
N LEU A 159 -0.86 -10.06 10.01
CA LEU A 159 -0.33 -10.68 8.79
C LEU A 159 -0.30 -9.70 7.62
N VAL A 160 -1.35 -8.90 7.46
CA VAL A 160 -1.37 -7.85 6.42
C VAL A 160 -0.28 -6.81 6.69
N LEU A 161 -0.06 -6.46 7.95
CA LEU A 161 1.01 -5.53 8.31
C LEU A 161 2.40 -6.10 7.97
N LYS A 162 2.60 -7.41 8.12
CA LYS A 162 3.84 -8.07 7.67
C LYS A 162 4.00 -7.99 6.15
N ILE A 163 2.93 -8.16 5.40
CA ILE A 163 2.95 -7.96 3.93
C ILE A 163 3.32 -6.51 3.61
N ALA A 164 2.76 -5.56 4.34
CA ALA A 164 3.13 -4.15 4.18
C ALA A 164 4.63 -3.91 4.41
N CYS A 165 5.22 -4.58 5.39
CA CYS A 165 6.66 -4.52 5.63
C CYS A 165 7.46 -5.04 4.43
N PHE A 166 7.05 -6.15 3.82
CA PHE A 166 7.68 -6.67 2.60
C PHE A 166 7.58 -5.69 1.44
N CYS A 167 6.40 -5.11 1.26
CA CYS A 167 6.17 -4.15 0.16
C CYS A 167 6.97 -2.85 0.33
N THR A 168 7.37 -2.50 1.54
CA THR A 168 8.08 -1.26 1.86
C THR A 168 9.56 -1.47 2.17
N MET A 169 10.14 -2.61 1.78
CA MET A 169 11.57 -2.85 1.93
C MET A 169 12.37 -1.75 1.22
N ASP A 170 13.49 -1.34 1.81
CA ASP A 170 14.34 -0.31 1.23
C ASP A 170 14.89 -0.73 -0.13
N ASN A 171 15.32 -1.99 -0.24
CA ASN A 171 15.77 -2.54 -1.51
C ASN A 171 14.55 -2.95 -2.36
N PRO A 172 14.30 -2.28 -3.49
CA PRO A 172 13.13 -2.63 -4.33
C PRO A 172 13.13 -4.07 -4.81
N LYS A 173 14.30 -4.70 -4.94
CA LYS A 173 14.40 -6.11 -5.37
C LYS A 173 13.83 -7.09 -4.33
N GLU A 174 13.80 -6.69 -3.06
CA GLU A 174 13.27 -7.52 -1.97
C GLU A 174 11.75 -7.39 -1.83
N ARG A 175 11.15 -6.42 -2.49
CA ARG A 175 9.69 -6.26 -2.49
C ARG A 175 9.04 -7.32 -3.37
N PRO A 176 7.85 -7.84 -3.00
CA PRO A 176 7.11 -8.75 -3.88
C PRO A 176 6.66 -8.02 -5.14
N ASN A 177 6.37 -8.76 -6.21
CA ASN A 177 5.65 -8.19 -7.33
C ASN A 177 4.14 -8.16 -7.02
N SER A 178 3.35 -7.54 -7.89
CA SER A 178 1.90 -7.36 -7.67
C SER A 178 1.15 -8.69 -7.59
N LYS A 179 1.56 -9.69 -8.36
CA LYS A 179 0.96 -11.03 -8.32
C LYS A 179 1.21 -11.71 -6.98
N ASP A 180 2.46 -11.69 -6.51
CA ASP A 180 2.83 -12.32 -5.23
C ASP A 180 2.16 -11.60 -4.05
N ALA A 181 2.07 -10.27 -4.10
CA ALA A 181 1.36 -9.50 -3.08
C ALA A 181 -0.13 -9.89 -3.03
N ARG A 182 -0.78 -10.00 -4.20
CA ARG A 182 -2.18 -10.45 -4.27
C ARG A 182 -2.35 -11.86 -3.70
N LEU A 183 -1.46 -12.79 -4.07
CA LEU A 183 -1.55 -14.17 -3.59
C LEU A 183 -1.37 -14.26 -2.07
N MET A 184 -0.44 -13.51 -1.50
CA MET A 184 -0.25 -13.48 -0.04
C MET A 184 -1.51 -12.97 0.68
N LEU A 185 -2.13 -11.90 0.17
CA LEU A 185 -3.37 -11.37 0.73
C LEU A 185 -4.53 -12.34 0.59
N ALA A 186 -4.62 -13.06 -0.53
CA ALA A 186 -5.69 -14.01 -0.79
C ALA A 186 -5.62 -15.25 0.12
N GLN A 187 -4.45 -15.58 0.65
CA GLN A 187 -4.27 -16.69 1.59
C GLN A 187 -4.82 -16.40 2.99
N ILE A 188 -5.07 -15.14 3.30
CA ILE A 188 -5.62 -14.75 4.60
C ILE A 188 -7.13 -14.94 4.54
N ASN A 189 -7.65 -15.86 5.34
CA ASN A 189 -9.07 -16.19 5.40
C ASN A 189 -9.73 -15.54 6.63
N HIS A 190 -11.02 -15.25 6.48
CA HIS A 190 -11.86 -14.69 7.56
C HIS A 190 -12.77 -15.77 8.16
#